data_c7eadd11023335e1d9231ceb55fda12d
#
_entry.id   c7eadd11023335e1d9231ceb55fda12d
#
_cell.length_a   1.000
_cell.length_b   1.000
_cell.length_c   1.000
_cell.angle_alpha   90.00
_cell.angle_beta   90.00
_cell.angle_gamma   90.00
#
_symmetry.space_group_name_H-M   'P 1'
#
loop_
_entity.id
_entity.type
_entity.pdbx_description
1 polymer ?
#
loop_
_entity_poly.entity_id
_entity_poly.type
_entity_poly.pdbx_seq_one_letter_code
_entity_poly.pdbx_strand_id
1 'polypeptide(L)'
;MRAMSSTILGCVLAAMAGTASAADPVKHRIMFAEYGQGPNRLVELDADGKVTWEHKFPSIAVLFQVLPDGHVLYGYGGKPTGVREIDRKQKVVWDYESKCPQVLGCSRLANGHTLVAEQGPCQVLEVDRDGKVVRTTPLITTEKGYHLQVRNVHKLANGNILAAHEGDGAIREVDANGKLVWEFAKVENTGEAIRLPNGNTLIAGATQKRLIEVTPKGEIVWEFGSKDAPELNLTWVSSLQVLKNGNYVVGNFLRGQEGKGVHAFEVTKEKKVVWTFADHKLAKSITTVRVLDDE
;
A
#
# COMPACT_ATOMS: atom_id res chain seq x y z
N MET A 1 -2.06 5.90 89.73
CA MET A 1 -1.36 6.01 88.46
C MET A 1 -2.01 5.05 87.45
N ARG A 2 -2.80 5.60 86.56
CA ARG A 2 -3.51 4.79 85.50
C ARG A 2 -2.68 4.88 84.27
N ALA A 3 -2.27 3.73 83.70
CA ALA A 3 -1.60 3.62 82.41
C ALA A 3 -2.67 3.64 81.28
N MET A 4 -2.53 4.59 80.39
CA MET A 4 -3.33 4.65 79.16
C MET A 4 -2.65 3.80 78.10
N SER A 5 -3.40 2.81 77.59
CA SER A 5 -3.00 1.94 76.47
C SER A 5 -3.50 2.56 75.16
N SER A 6 -2.57 2.96 74.31
CA SER A 6 -2.90 3.48 72.96
C SER A 6 -2.96 2.33 71.95
N THR A 7 -4.14 2.07 71.41
CA THR A 7 -4.34 1.10 70.34
C THR A 7 -4.13 1.79 68.95
N ILE A 8 -3.08 1.40 68.23
CA ILE A 8 -2.83 1.88 66.85
C ILE A 8 -3.64 1.01 65.92
N LEU A 9 -4.61 1.62 65.24
CA LEU A 9 -5.41 1.01 64.17
C LEU A 9 -4.65 1.11 62.86
N GLY A 10 -4.05 0.00 62.39
CA GLY A 10 -3.37 -0.05 61.09
C GLY A 10 -4.40 -0.21 59.96
N CYS A 11 -4.51 0.82 59.12
CA CYS A 11 -5.23 0.69 57.83
C CYS A 11 -4.37 -0.10 56.83
N VAL A 12 -4.83 -1.30 56.46
CA VAL A 12 -4.28 -2.06 55.35
C VAL A 12 -4.96 -1.55 54.08
N LEU A 13 -4.22 -0.78 53.27
CA LEU A 13 -4.64 -0.48 51.87
C LEU A 13 -4.40 -1.73 51.02
N ALA A 14 -5.48 -2.41 50.66
CA ALA A 14 -5.43 -3.43 49.60
C ALA A 14 -5.29 -2.73 48.26
N ALA A 15 -4.11 -2.78 47.62
CA ALA A 15 -3.91 -2.37 46.26
C ALA A 15 -4.60 -3.40 45.35
N MET A 16 -5.74 -3.02 44.75
CA MET A 16 -6.33 -3.79 43.64
C MET A 16 -5.45 -3.58 42.41
N ALA A 17 -4.59 -4.54 42.11
CA ALA A 17 -3.94 -4.65 40.83
C ALA A 17 -5.01 -5.03 39.81
N GLY A 18 -5.53 -4.04 39.08
CA GLY A 18 -6.35 -4.25 37.90
C GLY A 18 -5.50 -4.97 36.86
N THR A 19 -5.82 -6.22 36.59
CA THR A 19 -5.29 -6.94 35.42
C THR A 19 -5.80 -6.19 34.19
N ALA A 20 -4.96 -5.43 33.51
CA ALA A 20 -5.24 -4.94 32.19
C ALA A 20 -5.48 -6.19 31.31
N SER A 21 -6.71 -6.36 30.83
CA SER A 21 -7.01 -7.37 29.82
C SER A 21 -6.13 -7.07 28.60
N ALA A 22 -5.30 -8.03 28.20
CA ALA A 22 -4.62 -7.92 26.93
C ALA A 22 -5.71 -7.73 25.86
N ALA A 23 -5.62 -6.65 25.07
CA ALA A 23 -6.53 -6.46 23.95
C ALA A 23 -6.41 -7.66 23.02
N ASP A 24 -7.55 -8.11 22.48
CA ASP A 24 -7.55 -9.19 21.48
C ASP A 24 -6.61 -8.82 20.33
N PRO A 25 -5.85 -9.80 19.80
CA PRO A 25 -4.96 -9.54 18.68
C PRO A 25 -5.74 -9.00 17.48
N VAL A 26 -5.22 -7.94 16.84
CA VAL A 26 -5.81 -7.38 15.62
C VAL A 26 -5.84 -8.47 14.56
N LYS A 27 -6.97 -8.62 13.89
CA LYS A 27 -7.18 -9.55 12.80
C LYS A 27 -7.80 -8.81 11.62
N HIS A 28 -7.35 -9.13 10.42
CA HIS A 28 -7.86 -8.50 9.21
C HIS A 28 -8.31 -9.53 8.17
N ARG A 29 -9.41 -9.23 7.48
CA ARG A 29 -9.63 -9.75 6.14
C ARG A 29 -8.70 -8.99 5.20
N ILE A 30 -7.94 -9.72 4.40
CA ILE A 30 -6.98 -9.10 3.47
C ILE A 30 -7.14 -9.66 2.07
N MET A 31 -6.79 -8.83 1.08
CA MET A 31 -6.48 -9.29 -0.27
C MET A 31 -5.04 -8.91 -0.59
N PHE A 32 -4.31 -9.81 -1.26
CA PHE A 32 -2.95 -9.52 -1.68
C PHE A 32 -2.66 -10.02 -3.10
N ALA A 33 -1.70 -9.37 -3.75
CA ALA A 33 -1.15 -9.81 -5.02
C ALA A 33 0.15 -10.58 -4.79
N GLU A 34 0.18 -11.86 -5.18
CA GLU A 34 1.40 -12.67 -5.17
C GLU A 34 2.12 -12.54 -6.51
N TYR A 35 3.43 -12.27 -6.46
CA TYR A 35 4.28 -12.11 -7.62
C TYR A 35 5.73 -12.50 -7.30
N GLY A 36 6.48 -12.92 -8.30
CA GLY A 36 7.89 -13.28 -8.19
C GLY A 36 8.13 -14.80 -8.22
N GLN A 37 8.55 -15.41 -7.13
CA GLN A 37 8.82 -16.84 -7.05
C GLN A 37 7.56 -17.72 -6.97
N GLY A 38 6.41 -17.11 -6.64
CA GLY A 38 5.12 -17.79 -6.57
C GLY A 38 4.31 -17.63 -7.87
N PRO A 39 3.07 -18.16 -7.89
CA PRO A 39 2.13 -17.91 -8.97
C PRO A 39 1.73 -16.43 -9.00
N ASN A 40 1.46 -15.90 -10.21
CA ASN A 40 0.89 -14.56 -10.33
C ASN A 40 -0.61 -14.63 -10.06
N ARG A 41 -1.05 -14.21 -8.89
CA ARG A 41 -2.46 -14.31 -8.47
C ARG A 41 -2.85 -13.24 -7.44
N LEU A 42 -4.14 -13.00 -7.34
CA LEU A 42 -4.78 -12.40 -6.18
C LEU A 42 -5.28 -13.49 -5.24
N VAL A 43 -5.15 -13.27 -3.94
CA VAL A 43 -5.66 -14.15 -2.90
C VAL A 43 -6.38 -13.29 -1.86
N GLU A 44 -7.58 -13.71 -1.49
CA GLU A 44 -8.31 -13.13 -0.36
C GLU A 44 -8.33 -14.10 0.81
N LEU A 45 -8.07 -13.57 2.00
CA LEU A 45 -8.16 -14.30 3.26
C LEU A 45 -9.23 -13.69 4.15
N ASP A 46 -9.94 -14.53 4.87
CA ASP A 46 -10.75 -14.09 6.01
C ASP A 46 -9.85 -13.71 7.22
N ALA A 47 -10.47 -13.22 8.28
CA ALA A 47 -9.78 -12.78 9.49
C ALA A 47 -9.04 -13.91 10.24
N ASP A 48 -9.35 -15.16 9.93
CA ASP A 48 -8.68 -16.34 10.50
C ASP A 48 -7.57 -16.89 9.57
N GLY A 49 -7.30 -16.19 8.44
CA GLY A 49 -6.25 -16.54 7.49
C GLY A 49 -6.64 -17.62 6.48
N LYS A 50 -7.92 -17.98 6.39
CA LYS A 50 -8.41 -18.96 5.42
C LYS A 50 -8.63 -18.31 4.06
N VAL A 51 -8.18 -18.97 2.98
CA VAL A 51 -8.45 -18.53 1.60
C VAL A 51 -9.96 -18.60 1.31
N THR A 52 -10.53 -17.45 0.95
CA THR A 52 -11.95 -17.29 0.59
C THR A 52 -12.16 -17.06 -0.90
N TRP A 53 -11.13 -16.53 -1.59
CA TRP A 53 -11.18 -16.28 -3.02
C TRP A 53 -9.77 -16.20 -3.61
N GLU A 54 -9.64 -16.62 -4.88
CA GLU A 54 -8.39 -16.59 -5.62
C GLU A 54 -8.66 -16.26 -7.09
N HIS A 55 -7.79 -15.44 -7.71
CA HIS A 55 -7.83 -15.15 -9.14
C HIS A 55 -6.41 -15.18 -9.73
N LYS A 56 -6.22 -15.93 -10.81
CA LYS A 56 -4.95 -15.96 -11.54
C LYS A 56 -4.86 -14.80 -12.52
N PHE A 57 -3.79 -14.05 -12.46
CA PHE A 57 -3.52 -13.00 -13.43
C PHE A 57 -3.14 -13.58 -14.81
N PRO A 58 -3.52 -12.90 -15.90
CA PRO A 58 -3.14 -13.31 -17.25
C PRO A 58 -1.64 -13.11 -17.52
N SER A 59 -1.00 -12.19 -16.81
CA SER A 59 0.42 -11.83 -16.93
C SER A 59 0.92 -11.18 -15.63
N ILE A 60 2.02 -10.41 -15.69
CA ILE A 60 2.53 -9.65 -14.53
C ILE A 60 1.46 -8.68 -14.04
N ALA A 61 1.03 -8.82 -12.79
CA ALA A 61 0.19 -7.84 -12.11
C ALA A 61 0.70 -7.68 -10.68
N VAL A 62 0.97 -6.46 -10.29
CA VAL A 62 1.61 -6.13 -9.00
C VAL A 62 0.77 -5.19 -8.16
N LEU A 63 -0.15 -4.45 -8.77
CA LEU A 63 -1.01 -3.48 -8.11
C LEU A 63 -2.46 -3.76 -8.45
N PHE A 64 -3.33 -3.60 -7.45
CA PHE A 64 -4.77 -3.74 -7.60
C PHE A 64 -5.50 -2.80 -6.64
N GLN A 65 -6.77 -2.58 -6.94
CA GLN A 65 -7.73 -1.87 -6.10
C GLN A 65 -8.98 -2.73 -5.94
N VAL A 66 -9.48 -2.87 -4.72
CA VAL A 66 -10.83 -3.37 -4.47
C VAL A 66 -11.79 -2.19 -4.58
N LEU A 67 -12.86 -2.34 -5.33
CA LEU A 67 -13.85 -1.29 -5.56
C LEU A 67 -15.00 -1.41 -4.55
N PRO A 68 -15.78 -0.35 -4.30
CA PRO A 68 -16.86 -0.36 -3.31
C PRO A 68 -17.95 -1.43 -3.56
N ASP A 69 -18.11 -1.87 -4.80
CA ASP A 69 -19.02 -2.95 -5.19
C ASP A 69 -18.41 -4.35 -5.03
N GLY A 70 -17.18 -4.43 -4.52
CA GLY A 70 -16.42 -5.66 -4.34
C GLY A 70 -15.69 -6.14 -5.59
N HIS A 71 -15.81 -5.45 -6.74
CA HIS A 71 -15.02 -5.76 -7.92
C HIS A 71 -13.54 -5.50 -7.68
N VAL A 72 -12.68 -6.08 -8.50
CA VAL A 72 -11.23 -5.88 -8.43
C VAL A 72 -10.73 -5.30 -9.73
N LEU A 73 -10.07 -4.15 -9.62
CA LEU A 73 -9.37 -3.47 -10.71
C LEU A 73 -7.88 -3.74 -10.59
N TYR A 74 -7.21 -4.16 -11.66
CA TYR A 74 -5.77 -4.37 -11.66
C TYR A 74 -5.12 -4.01 -12.99
N GLY A 75 -3.86 -3.53 -12.94
CA GLY A 75 -3.01 -3.41 -14.11
C GLY A 75 -2.35 -4.74 -14.44
N TYR A 76 -2.29 -5.10 -15.71
CA TYR A 76 -1.55 -6.27 -16.18
C TYR A 76 -0.47 -5.86 -17.18
N GLY A 77 0.77 -6.23 -16.87
CA GLY A 77 1.97 -5.78 -17.57
C GLY A 77 2.63 -6.93 -18.33
N GLY A 78 2.22 -7.23 -19.48
CA GLY A 78 2.78 -8.29 -20.35
C GLY A 78 2.45 -8.00 -21.80
N LYS A 79 2.15 -9.04 -22.57
CA LYS A 79 1.58 -8.93 -23.90
C LYS A 79 0.37 -9.86 -23.95
N PRO A 80 -0.85 -9.30 -23.97
CA PRO A 80 -1.21 -7.87 -23.95
C PRO A 80 -0.91 -7.19 -22.59
N THR A 81 -0.99 -5.85 -22.54
CA THR A 81 -0.87 -5.02 -21.34
C THR A 81 -2.05 -4.06 -21.24
N GLY A 82 -2.47 -3.71 -20.03
CA GLY A 82 -3.62 -2.84 -19.83
C GLY A 82 -4.14 -2.83 -18.40
N VAL A 83 -5.42 -2.50 -18.27
CA VAL A 83 -6.14 -2.49 -16.98
C VAL A 83 -7.43 -3.27 -17.12
N ARG A 84 -7.73 -4.11 -16.15
CA ARG A 84 -8.91 -4.97 -16.12
C ARG A 84 -9.68 -4.85 -14.82
N GLU A 85 -11.00 -4.83 -14.91
CA GLU A 85 -11.93 -4.97 -13.79
C GLU A 85 -12.65 -6.30 -13.91
N ILE A 86 -12.68 -7.06 -12.83
CA ILE A 86 -13.41 -8.33 -12.71
C ILE A 86 -14.38 -8.29 -11.55
N ASP A 87 -15.51 -8.98 -11.70
CA ASP A 87 -16.43 -9.23 -10.59
C ASP A 87 -15.94 -10.38 -9.69
N ARG A 88 -16.65 -10.65 -8.60
CA ARG A 88 -16.32 -11.74 -7.64
C ARG A 88 -16.50 -13.14 -8.23
N LYS A 89 -17.18 -13.27 -9.37
CA LYS A 89 -17.28 -14.52 -10.16
C LYS A 89 -16.17 -14.62 -11.21
N GLN A 90 -15.20 -13.68 -11.19
CA GLN A 90 -14.06 -13.58 -12.09
C GLN A 90 -14.45 -13.26 -13.54
N LYS A 91 -15.66 -12.77 -13.78
CA LYS A 91 -16.08 -12.27 -15.09
C LYS A 91 -15.45 -10.89 -15.31
N VAL A 92 -14.87 -10.71 -16.48
CA VAL A 92 -14.39 -9.38 -16.94
C VAL A 92 -15.60 -8.49 -17.15
N VAL A 93 -15.67 -7.37 -16.45
CA VAL A 93 -16.75 -6.37 -16.54
C VAL A 93 -16.29 -5.09 -17.24
N TRP A 94 -14.99 -4.85 -17.27
CA TRP A 94 -14.37 -3.78 -18.03
C TRP A 94 -12.90 -4.13 -18.33
N ASP A 95 -12.40 -3.75 -19.49
CA ASP A 95 -11.03 -3.99 -19.93
C ASP A 95 -10.57 -2.86 -20.83
N TYR A 96 -9.33 -2.41 -20.61
CA TYR A 96 -8.66 -1.44 -21.46
C TYR A 96 -7.28 -1.99 -21.84
N GLU A 97 -7.12 -2.38 -23.10
CA GLU A 97 -5.83 -2.80 -23.63
C GLU A 97 -5.04 -1.59 -24.12
N SER A 98 -3.84 -1.40 -23.56
CA SER A 98 -2.92 -0.35 -23.94
C SER A 98 -1.96 -0.81 -25.05
N LYS A 99 -1.49 0.15 -25.85
CA LYS A 99 -0.45 -0.06 -26.86
C LYS A 99 0.96 0.19 -26.34
N CYS A 100 1.10 0.64 -25.09
CA CYS A 100 2.41 0.89 -24.48
C CYS A 100 3.15 -0.43 -24.18
N PRO A 101 4.45 -0.39 -23.86
CA PRO A 101 5.21 -1.60 -23.49
C PRO A 101 4.69 -2.27 -22.21
N GLN A 102 4.19 -1.50 -21.23
CA GLN A 102 3.74 -2.05 -19.95
C GLN A 102 2.81 -1.09 -19.19
N VAL A 103 1.78 -1.65 -18.54
CA VAL A 103 0.95 -1.01 -17.53
C VAL A 103 1.07 -1.80 -16.23
N LEU A 104 1.35 -1.11 -15.11
CA LEU A 104 1.34 -1.72 -13.78
C LEU A 104 0.39 -0.98 -12.83
N GLY A 105 0.43 0.37 -12.83
CA GLY A 105 -0.39 1.20 -11.97
C GLY A 105 -1.73 1.56 -12.60
N CYS A 106 -2.79 1.47 -11.81
CA CYS A 106 -4.12 1.94 -12.19
C CYS A 106 -4.92 2.34 -10.96
N SER A 107 -5.91 3.20 -11.13
CA SER A 107 -6.90 3.50 -10.09
C SER A 107 -8.25 3.92 -10.67
N ARG A 108 -9.34 3.49 -10.04
CA ARG A 108 -10.70 3.94 -10.35
C ARG A 108 -10.96 5.28 -9.68
N LEU A 109 -11.49 6.22 -10.42
CA LEU A 109 -11.89 7.54 -9.93
C LEU A 109 -13.36 7.54 -9.50
N ALA A 110 -13.74 8.48 -8.64
CA ALA A 110 -15.12 8.62 -8.15
C ALA A 110 -16.13 8.90 -9.28
N ASN A 111 -15.69 9.50 -10.41
CA ASN A 111 -16.54 9.74 -11.59
C ASN A 111 -16.69 8.50 -12.49
N GLY A 112 -16.13 7.35 -12.08
CA GLY A 112 -16.17 6.09 -12.83
C GLY A 112 -15.05 5.93 -13.87
N HIS A 113 -14.26 6.96 -14.16
CA HIS A 113 -13.11 6.84 -15.06
C HIS A 113 -11.98 6.04 -14.39
N THR A 114 -11.04 5.58 -15.18
CA THR A 114 -9.87 4.82 -14.73
C THR A 114 -8.59 5.56 -15.11
N LEU A 115 -7.69 5.74 -14.15
CA LEU A 115 -6.31 6.11 -14.45
C LEU A 115 -5.53 4.87 -14.88
N VAL A 116 -4.75 5.01 -15.94
CA VAL A 116 -3.87 3.99 -16.50
C VAL A 116 -2.46 4.57 -16.59
N ALA A 117 -1.51 4.03 -15.83
CA ALA A 117 -0.13 4.48 -15.84
C ALA A 117 0.65 3.72 -16.92
N GLU A 118 0.93 4.38 -18.03
CA GLU A 118 1.65 3.81 -19.17
C GLU A 118 3.16 4.02 -19.04
N GLN A 119 3.89 2.93 -19.01
CA GLN A 119 5.34 2.90 -19.08
C GLN A 119 5.78 2.86 -20.56
N GLY A 120 6.93 3.44 -20.85
CA GLY A 120 7.41 3.70 -22.22
C GLY A 120 7.13 5.14 -22.62
N PRO A 121 5.88 5.52 -22.87
CA PRO A 121 5.52 6.95 -23.02
C PRO A 121 5.70 7.75 -21.73
N CYS A 122 5.68 7.10 -20.58
CA CYS A 122 5.70 7.70 -19.25
C CYS A 122 4.59 8.76 -19.11
N GLN A 123 3.34 8.29 -19.09
CA GLN A 123 2.15 9.13 -19.03
C GLN A 123 1.03 8.46 -18.26
N VAL A 124 0.04 9.24 -17.86
CA VAL A 124 -1.21 8.75 -17.28
C VAL A 124 -2.36 9.03 -18.25
N LEU A 125 -3.08 8.00 -18.62
CA LEU A 125 -4.35 8.14 -19.31
C LEU A 125 -5.49 8.18 -18.28
N GLU A 126 -6.48 9.02 -18.52
CA GLU A 126 -7.80 8.93 -17.92
C GLU A 126 -8.75 8.35 -18.96
N VAL A 127 -9.29 7.16 -18.66
CA VAL A 127 -10.12 6.38 -19.60
C VAL A 127 -11.52 6.27 -19.03
N ASP A 128 -12.56 6.55 -19.83
CA ASP A 128 -13.95 6.43 -19.41
C ASP A 128 -14.44 4.97 -19.42
N ARG A 129 -15.71 4.74 -19.07
CA ARG A 129 -16.29 3.38 -19.02
C ARG A 129 -16.48 2.75 -20.39
N ASP A 130 -16.50 3.56 -21.45
CA ASP A 130 -16.61 3.08 -22.86
C ASP A 130 -15.22 2.76 -23.45
N GLY A 131 -14.14 2.91 -22.67
CA GLY A 131 -12.76 2.67 -23.10
C GLY A 131 -12.15 3.82 -23.89
N LYS A 132 -12.78 5.00 -23.91
CA LYS A 132 -12.25 6.18 -24.60
C LYS A 132 -11.29 6.93 -23.67
N VAL A 133 -10.11 7.27 -24.20
CA VAL A 133 -9.17 8.18 -23.54
C VAL A 133 -9.76 9.59 -23.55
N VAL A 134 -10.07 10.11 -22.36
CA VAL A 134 -10.63 11.47 -22.20
C VAL A 134 -9.55 12.49 -21.80
N ARG A 135 -8.42 12.02 -21.31
CA ARG A 135 -7.27 12.87 -20.97
C ARG A 135 -5.97 12.06 -21.04
N THR A 136 -4.90 12.72 -21.45
CA THR A 136 -3.52 12.23 -21.34
C THR A 136 -2.72 13.27 -20.57
N THR A 137 -2.06 12.83 -19.48
CA THR A 137 -1.17 13.68 -18.67
C THR A 137 0.24 13.14 -18.77
N PRO A 138 1.19 13.87 -19.38
CA PRO A 138 2.60 13.47 -19.41
C PRO A 138 3.17 13.42 -17.99
N LEU A 139 4.05 12.45 -17.73
CA LEU A 139 4.84 12.37 -16.52
C LEU A 139 6.32 12.71 -16.81
N ILE A 140 7.03 13.10 -15.78
CA ILE A 140 8.44 13.48 -15.89
C ILE A 140 9.28 12.31 -15.37
N THR A 141 10.26 11.84 -16.17
CA THR A 141 11.23 10.83 -15.77
C THR A 141 12.56 11.02 -16.46
N THR A 142 13.65 10.65 -15.79
CA THR A 142 14.98 10.51 -16.35
C THR A 142 15.33 9.06 -16.64
N GLU A 143 14.49 8.12 -16.16
CA GLU A 143 14.67 6.69 -16.35
C GLU A 143 14.48 6.28 -17.82
N LYS A 144 15.50 5.59 -18.37
CA LYS A 144 15.50 5.13 -19.77
C LYS A 144 14.80 3.81 -19.98
N GLY A 145 14.81 2.95 -18.96
CA GLY A 145 14.13 1.66 -19.01
C GLY A 145 12.65 1.82 -18.67
N TYR A 146 11.76 1.45 -19.59
CA TYR A 146 10.32 1.64 -19.38
C TYR A 146 9.81 1.01 -18.07
N HIS A 147 10.34 -0.13 -17.67
CA HIS A 147 9.84 -0.90 -16.52
C HIS A 147 9.89 -0.15 -15.18
N LEU A 148 10.80 0.82 -15.03
CA LEU A 148 11.01 1.55 -13.77
C LEU A 148 10.48 2.99 -13.79
N GLN A 149 9.79 3.41 -14.86
CA GLN A 149 9.38 4.80 -15.03
C GLN A 149 8.28 5.23 -14.06
N VAL A 150 7.24 4.41 -13.86
CA VAL A 150 6.14 4.73 -12.95
C VAL A 150 5.54 3.45 -12.34
N ARG A 151 5.30 3.46 -11.05
CA ARG A 151 4.68 2.32 -10.34
C ARG A 151 3.23 2.59 -10.01
N ASN A 152 2.94 3.62 -9.25
CA ASN A 152 1.59 3.96 -8.82
C ASN A 152 1.25 5.41 -9.11
N VAL A 153 -0.03 5.69 -9.34
CA VAL A 153 -0.56 7.01 -9.64
C VAL A 153 -1.87 7.26 -8.92
N HIS A 154 -2.02 8.46 -8.39
CA HIS A 154 -3.25 8.92 -7.74
C HIS A 154 -3.66 10.27 -8.29
N LYS A 155 -4.96 10.47 -8.54
CA LYS A 155 -5.51 11.80 -8.82
C LYS A 155 -5.86 12.48 -7.50
N LEU A 156 -5.25 13.63 -7.27
CA LEU A 156 -5.48 14.44 -6.08
C LEU A 156 -6.77 15.25 -6.20
N ALA A 157 -7.29 15.76 -5.06
CA ALA A 157 -8.50 16.55 -5.03
C ALA A 157 -8.42 17.84 -5.86
N ASN A 158 -7.21 18.41 -6.04
CA ASN A 158 -6.96 19.56 -6.90
C ASN A 158 -6.88 19.21 -8.40
N GLY A 159 -7.06 17.93 -8.77
CA GLY A 159 -7.00 17.42 -10.14
C GLY A 159 -5.61 17.04 -10.63
N ASN A 160 -4.55 17.31 -9.86
CA ASN A 160 -3.18 16.93 -10.18
C ASN A 160 -2.98 15.42 -10.07
N ILE A 161 -1.90 14.90 -10.65
CA ILE A 161 -1.47 13.50 -10.56
C ILE A 161 -0.26 13.42 -9.64
N LEU A 162 -0.38 12.60 -8.59
CA LEU A 162 0.75 12.16 -7.76
C LEU A 162 1.24 10.82 -8.31
N ALA A 163 2.52 10.73 -8.66
CA ALA A 163 3.14 9.56 -9.28
C ALA A 163 4.40 9.12 -8.53
N ALA A 164 4.55 7.80 -8.34
CA ALA A 164 5.75 7.18 -7.78
C ALA A 164 6.64 6.67 -8.92
N HIS A 165 7.85 7.24 -9.04
CA HIS A 165 8.85 6.94 -10.06
C HIS A 165 9.97 6.09 -9.47
N GLU A 166 9.91 4.78 -9.71
CA GLU A 166 10.83 3.82 -9.08
C GLU A 166 12.28 4.07 -9.48
N GLY A 167 12.56 4.17 -10.78
CA GLY A 167 13.92 4.33 -11.29
C GLY A 167 14.54 5.69 -10.96
N ASP A 168 13.72 6.74 -10.94
CA ASP A 168 14.17 8.07 -10.53
C ASP A 168 14.34 8.22 -9.01
N GLY A 169 13.79 7.29 -8.21
CA GLY A 169 13.75 7.43 -6.75
C GLY A 169 12.98 8.68 -6.31
N ALA A 170 11.89 9.01 -6.99
CA ALA A 170 11.16 10.26 -6.82
C ALA A 170 9.66 10.06 -6.75
N ILE A 171 9.01 10.91 -5.93
CA ILE A 171 7.57 11.14 -5.96
C ILE A 171 7.35 12.51 -6.58
N ARG A 172 6.49 12.58 -7.61
CA ARG A 172 6.19 13.83 -8.30
C ARG A 172 4.69 14.09 -8.34
N GLU A 173 4.31 15.33 -8.10
CA GLU A 173 3.00 15.86 -8.39
C GLU A 173 3.09 16.71 -9.65
N VAL A 174 2.29 16.40 -10.66
CA VAL A 174 2.18 17.16 -11.90
C VAL A 174 0.77 17.67 -12.10
N ASP A 175 0.61 18.83 -12.73
CA ASP A 175 -0.70 19.35 -13.14
C ASP A 175 -1.25 18.58 -14.36
N ALA A 176 -2.44 18.97 -14.81
CA ALA A 176 -3.12 18.33 -15.94
C ALA A 176 -2.34 18.40 -17.28
N ASN A 177 -1.35 19.29 -17.38
CA ASN A 177 -0.50 19.48 -18.57
C ASN A 177 0.87 18.79 -18.41
N GLY A 178 1.10 18.10 -17.27
CA GLY A 178 2.37 17.45 -16.97
C GLY A 178 3.44 18.37 -16.39
N LYS A 179 3.09 19.62 -16.02
CA LYS A 179 4.02 20.54 -15.36
C LYS A 179 4.26 20.13 -13.93
N LEU A 180 5.52 20.07 -13.52
CA LEU A 180 5.93 19.76 -12.15
C LEU A 180 5.38 20.82 -11.17
N VAL A 181 4.64 20.33 -10.15
CA VAL A 181 4.09 21.13 -9.05
C VAL A 181 4.87 20.89 -7.76
N TRP A 182 5.23 19.63 -7.49
CA TRP A 182 5.95 19.24 -6.31
C TRP A 182 6.79 18.00 -6.58
N GLU A 183 7.93 17.88 -5.90
CA GLU A 183 8.80 16.70 -6.00
C GLU A 183 9.45 16.39 -4.64
N PHE A 184 9.59 15.09 -4.38
CA PHE A 184 10.49 14.58 -3.36
C PHE A 184 11.34 13.46 -3.97
N ALA A 185 12.64 13.72 -4.17
CA ALA A 185 13.60 12.86 -4.88
C ALA A 185 14.73 12.39 -3.95
N LYS A 186 14.38 11.88 -2.77
CA LYS A 186 15.32 11.39 -1.75
C LYS A 186 15.00 9.95 -1.30
N VAL A 187 14.37 9.17 -2.17
CA VAL A 187 14.10 7.75 -1.94
C VAL A 187 14.87 6.90 -2.95
N GLU A 188 15.44 5.80 -2.50
CA GLU A 188 16.06 4.82 -3.39
C GLU A 188 15.01 3.81 -3.81
N ASN A 189 14.49 3.93 -4.99
CA ASN A 189 13.31 3.25 -5.48
C ASN A 189 12.06 3.54 -4.63
N THR A 190 10.91 3.53 -5.24
CA THR A 190 9.64 3.74 -4.54
C THR A 190 8.53 2.98 -5.24
N GLY A 191 7.67 2.32 -4.45
CA GLY A 191 6.54 1.56 -4.98
C GLY A 191 5.25 2.36 -4.95
N GLU A 192 5.04 3.14 -3.90
CA GLU A 192 3.77 3.82 -3.66
C GLU A 192 3.96 5.10 -2.84
N ALA A 193 3.10 6.08 -3.10
CA ALA A 193 2.98 7.29 -2.29
C ALA A 193 1.52 7.71 -2.18
N ILE A 194 1.11 8.17 -1.00
CA ILE A 194 -0.26 8.59 -0.69
C ILE A 194 -0.22 10.00 -0.13
N ARG A 195 -1.01 10.93 -0.72
CA ARG A 195 -1.24 12.25 -0.13
C ARG A 195 -2.23 12.11 1.04
N LEU A 196 -1.79 12.51 2.22
CA LEU A 196 -2.59 12.47 3.45
C LEU A 196 -3.53 13.68 3.56
N PRO A 197 -4.62 13.60 4.36
CA PRO A 197 -5.54 14.73 4.55
C PRO A 197 -4.89 15.99 5.13
N ASN A 198 -3.80 15.86 5.89
CA ASN A 198 -3.03 16.98 6.45
C ASN A 198 -2.11 17.67 5.42
N GLY A 199 -2.10 17.21 4.16
CA GLY A 199 -1.26 17.70 3.08
C GLY A 199 0.12 17.05 2.99
N ASN A 200 0.54 16.27 3.98
CA ASN A 200 1.78 15.51 3.91
C ASN A 200 1.67 14.34 2.91
N THR A 201 2.79 13.77 2.51
CA THR A 201 2.83 12.60 1.63
C THR A 201 3.49 11.44 2.37
N LEU A 202 2.76 10.32 2.50
CA LEU A 202 3.32 9.06 2.97
C LEU A 202 3.97 8.34 1.78
N ILE A 203 5.21 7.88 1.95
CA ILE A 203 6.03 7.30 0.87
C ILE A 203 6.61 5.96 1.32
N ALA A 204 6.50 4.97 0.46
CA ALA A 204 7.20 3.69 0.58
C ALA A 204 8.61 3.82 -0.02
N GLY A 205 9.63 3.93 0.83
CA GLY A 205 11.04 3.91 0.45
C GLY A 205 11.51 2.45 0.31
N ALA A 206 11.27 1.86 -0.84
CA ALA A 206 11.35 0.44 -1.11
C ALA A 206 12.67 -0.21 -0.66
N THR A 207 13.79 0.06 -1.35
CA THR A 207 15.11 -0.48 -1.00
C THR A 207 15.69 0.09 0.28
N GLN A 208 15.26 1.28 0.69
CA GLN A 208 15.63 1.88 1.98
C GLN A 208 14.93 1.20 3.16
N LYS A 209 13.99 0.27 2.88
CA LYS A 209 13.28 -0.54 3.88
C LYS A 209 12.59 0.31 4.95
N ARG A 210 11.94 1.38 4.51
CA ARG A 210 11.29 2.34 5.40
C ARG A 210 10.09 3.01 4.78
N LEU A 211 9.23 3.53 5.64
CA LEU A 211 8.18 4.49 5.32
C LEU A 211 8.61 5.86 5.82
N ILE A 212 8.24 6.89 5.10
CA ILE A 212 8.44 8.27 5.54
C ILE A 212 7.18 9.08 5.30
N GLU A 213 6.89 10.02 6.19
CA GLU A 213 5.91 11.09 5.98
C GLU A 213 6.65 12.41 5.74
N VAL A 214 6.33 13.03 4.62
CA VAL A 214 7.04 14.22 4.12
C VAL A 214 6.07 15.39 4.02
N THR A 215 6.44 16.55 4.55
CA THR A 215 5.65 17.78 4.43
C THR A 215 5.64 18.31 2.99
N PRO A 216 4.71 19.23 2.64
CA PRO A 216 4.76 19.93 1.34
C PRO A 216 6.07 20.68 1.07
N LYS A 217 6.85 21.00 2.12
CA LYS A 217 8.18 21.63 2.00
C LYS A 217 9.32 20.63 1.80
N GLY A 218 9.04 19.31 1.78
CA GLY A 218 10.05 18.27 1.62
C GLY A 218 10.81 17.91 2.91
N GLU A 219 10.23 18.20 4.09
CA GLU A 219 10.79 17.84 5.39
C GLU A 219 10.22 16.49 5.84
N ILE A 220 11.06 15.55 6.26
CA ILE A 220 10.62 14.27 6.85
C ILE A 220 10.20 14.53 8.29
N VAL A 221 8.92 14.30 8.59
CA VAL A 221 8.32 14.52 9.92
C VAL A 221 8.01 13.24 10.67
N TRP A 222 8.01 12.11 9.98
CA TRP A 222 7.85 10.78 10.56
C TRP A 222 8.55 9.75 9.70
N GLU A 223 9.13 8.74 10.33
CA GLU A 223 9.80 7.62 9.66
C GLU A 223 9.58 6.34 10.47
N PHE A 224 9.41 5.21 9.77
CA PHE A 224 9.39 3.87 10.36
C PHE A 224 10.14 2.91 9.43
N GLY A 225 10.98 2.06 9.97
CA GLY A 225 11.75 1.12 9.17
C GLY A 225 12.45 0.02 9.97
N SER A 226 13.41 -0.65 9.32
CA SER A 226 14.12 -1.80 9.90
C SER A 226 14.80 -1.55 11.25
N LYS A 227 15.06 -0.29 11.59
CA LYS A 227 15.65 0.08 12.90
C LYS A 227 14.61 0.09 14.02
N ASP A 228 13.35 0.43 13.69
CA ASP A 228 12.26 0.50 14.65
C ASP A 228 11.69 -0.89 14.96
N ALA A 229 11.72 -1.83 14.00
CA ALA A 229 11.19 -3.19 14.13
C ALA A 229 12.04 -4.19 13.31
N PRO A 230 13.24 -4.56 13.77
CA PRO A 230 14.15 -5.46 13.05
C PRO A 230 13.58 -6.87 12.86
N GLU A 231 12.67 -7.30 13.73
CA GLU A 231 11.98 -8.60 13.66
C GLU A 231 11.09 -8.76 12.40
N LEU A 232 10.63 -7.66 11.80
CA LEU A 232 9.85 -7.70 10.56
C LEU A 232 10.67 -8.17 9.36
N ASN A 233 12.00 -8.05 9.44
CA ASN A 233 12.93 -8.38 8.36
C ASN A 233 12.50 -7.75 7.03
N LEU A 234 12.38 -6.41 7.02
CA LEU A 234 11.96 -5.67 5.84
C LEU A 234 12.94 -5.84 4.69
N THR A 235 12.43 -6.09 3.51
CA THR A 235 13.22 -6.29 2.29
C THR A 235 12.95 -5.19 1.27
N TRP A 236 11.68 -5.04 0.89
CA TRP A 236 11.22 -4.04 -0.06
C TRP A 236 9.82 -3.56 0.34
N VAL A 237 9.72 -2.35 0.87
CA VAL A 237 8.43 -1.75 1.21
C VAL A 237 7.70 -1.39 -0.09
N SER A 238 6.65 -2.14 -0.43
CA SER A 238 6.05 -2.16 -1.77
C SER A 238 4.69 -1.48 -1.88
N SER A 239 3.86 -1.58 -0.86
CA SER A 239 2.52 -1.03 -0.89
C SER A 239 2.11 -0.39 0.42
N LEU A 240 1.18 0.57 0.34
CA LEU A 240 0.68 1.36 1.45
C LEU A 240 -0.85 1.39 1.44
N GLN A 241 -1.45 1.33 2.62
CA GLN A 241 -2.85 1.69 2.85
C GLN A 241 -2.92 2.48 4.16
N VAL A 242 -3.69 3.56 4.16
CA VAL A 242 -4.00 4.32 5.37
C VAL A 242 -5.37 3.87 5.85
N LEU A 243 -5.45 3.32 7.05
CA LEU A 243 -6.69 2.85 7.65
C LEU A 243 -7.49 4.00 8.25
N LYS A 244 -8.79 3.80 8.48
CA LYS A 244 -9.69 4.80 9.11
C LYS A 244 -9.25 5.18 10.52
N ASN A 245 -8.58 4.26 11.24
CA ASN A 245 -7.98 4.54 12.56
C ASN A 245 -6.68 5.35 12.49
N GLY A 246 -6.19 5.67 11.29
CA GLY A 246 -4.95 6.42 11.04
C GLY A 246 -3.68 5.57 11.00
N ASN A 247 -3.76 4.26 11.23
CA ASN A 247 -2.64 3.35 11.09
C ASN A 247 -2.26 3.11 9.62
N TYR A 248 -1.09 2.57 9.39
CA TYR A 248 -0.58 2.23 8.07
C TYR A 248 -0.46 0.72 7.92
N VAL A 249 -1.09 0.17 6.88
CA VAL A 249 -0.84 -1.20 6.41
C VAL A 249 0.18 -1.16 5.28
N VAL A 250 1.14 -2.05 5.36
CA VAL A 250 2.36 -2.02 4.55
C VAL A 250 2.64 -3.38 3.98
N GLY A 251 2.86 -3.45 2.67
CA GLY A 251 3.37 -4.64 2.01
C GLY A 251 4.90 -4.66 2.01
N ASN A 252 5.47 -5.83 2.29
CA ASN A 252 6.90 -6.10 2.26
C ASN A 252 7.18 -7.18 1.20
N PHE A 253 7.58 -6.75 0.00
CA PHE A 253 7.93 -7.66 -1.08
C PHE A 253 9.26 -8.37 -0.77
N LEU A 254 9.22 -9.67 -0.52
CA LEU A 254 10.34 -10.46 -0.03
C LEU A 254 11.37 -10.82 -1.11
N ARG A 255 11.52 -10.03 -2.12
CA ARG A 255 12.40 -10.19 -3.28
C ARG A 255 13.75 -10.80 -2.92
N GLY A 256 13.96 -12.10 -3.23
CA GLY A 256 15.16 -12.85 -2.94
C GLY A 256 15.36 -13.22 -1.46
N GLN A 257 14.36 -12.97 -0.60
CA GLN A 257 14.34 -13.35 0.82
C GLN A 257 13.05 -14.13 1.17
N GLU A 258 12.53 -14.86 0.20
CA GLU A 258 11.34 -15.70 0.38
C GLU A 258 11.56 -16.70 1.53
N GLY A 259 10.56 -16.87 2.37
CA GLY A 259 10.65 -17.68 3.60
C GLY A 259 11.22 -16.96 4.82
N LYS A 260 11.55 -15.66 4.70
CA LYS A 260 12.10 -14.84 5.80
C LYS A 260 11.34 -13.51 5.89
N GLY A 261 11.03 -13.09 7.12
CA GLY A 261 10.34 -11.83 7.37
C GLY A 261 8.83 -11.90 7.12
N VAL A 262 8.16 -10.80 7.40
CA VAL A 262 6.72 -10.69 7.21
C VAL A 262 6.38 -10.28 5.78
N HIS A 263 5.22 -10.74 5.28
CA HIS A 263 4.68 -10.29 3.99
C HIS A 263 4.00 -8.92 4.09
N ALA A 264 3.35 -8.66 5.23
CA ALA A 264 2.67 -7.40 5.51
C ALA A 264 2.61 -7.13 7.01
N PHE A 265 2.40 -5.87 7.36
CA PHE A 265 2.22 -5.45 8.76
C PHE A 265 1.37 -4.18 8.85
N GLU A 266 0.79 -3.95 10.03
CA GLU A 266 0.15 -2.69 10.42
C GLU A 266 0.98 -1.99 11.48
N VAL A 267 1.20 -0.70 11.31
CA VAL A 267 1.96 0.13 12.23
C VAL A 267 1.19 1.40 12.60
N THR A 268 1.22 1.78 13.89
CA THR A 268 0.61 3.02 14.38
C THR A 268 1.53 4.23 14.15
N LYS A 269 1.01 5.44 14.36
CA LYS A 269 1.80 6.69 14.33
C LYS A 269 2.89 6.72 15.41
N GLU A 270 2.67 6.03 16.53
CA GLU A 270 3.63 5.86 17.63
C GLU A 270 4.66 4.77 17.35
N LYS A 271 4.68 4.26 16.10
CA LYS A 271 5.61 3.22 15.62
C LYS A 271 5.43 1.84 16.27
N LYS A 272 4.25 1.55 16.80
CA LYS A 272 3.92 0.24 17.34
C LYS A 272 3.39 -0.65 16.22
N VAL A 273 4.00 -1.81 16.00
CA VAL A 273 3.46 -2.87 15.14
C VAL A 273 2.32 -3.55 15.89
N VAL A 274 1.12 -3.54 15.31
CA VAL A 274 -0.10 -4.08 15.93
C VAL A 274 -0.65 -5.32 15.22
N TRP A 275 -0.22 -5.56 14.00
CA TRP A 275 -0.56 -6.74 13.21
C TRP A 275 0.56 -7.11 12.25
N THR A 276 0.70 -8.41 11.95
CA THR A 276 1.61 -8.94 10.94
C THR A 276 0.97 -10.10 10.19
N PHE A 277 1.33 -10.25 8.91
CA PHE A 277 1.00 -11.40 8.09
C PHE A 277 2.28 -12.05 7.55
N ALA A 278 2.46 -13.34 7.82
CA ALA A 278 3.61 -14.12 7.39
C ALA A 278 3.20 -15.59 7.19
N ASP A 279 2.74 -15.96 6.00
CA ASP A 279 2.45 -17.34 5.64
C ASP A 279 3.23 -17.77 4.38
N HIS A 280 4.44 -18.27 4.58
CA HIS A 280 5.35 -18.68 3.52
C HIS A 280 4.97 -20.01 2.84
N LYS A 281 3.99 -20.75 3.39
CA LYS A 281 3.40 -21.92 2.72
C LYS A 281 2.38 -21.48 1.69
N LEU A 282 1.57 -20.48 2.03
CA LEU A 282 0.52 -19.93 1.17
C LEU A 282 1.12 -19.06 0.06
N ALA A 283 1.99 -18.11 0.41
CA ALA A 283 2.58 -17.17 -0.55
C ALA A 283 4.10 -17.12 -0.41
N LYS A 284 4.80 -16.99 -1.52
CA LYS A 284 6.26 -16.82 -1.52
C LYS A 284 6.64 -15.36 -1.34
N SER A 285 5.98 -14.48 -2.05
CA SER A 285 6.23 -13.04 -1.98
C SER A 285 5.00 -12.27 -2.44
N ILE A 286 4.66 -11.18 -1.78
CA ILE A 286 3.51 -10.34 -2.15
C ILE A 286 3.97 -8.92 -2.47
N THR A 287 3.33 -8.29 -3.45
CA THR A 287 3.66 -6.93 -3.88
C THR A 287 2.70 -5.89 -3.33
N THR A 288 1.43 -6.25 -3.19
CA THR A 288 0.38 -5.36 -2.69
C THR A 288 -0.50 -6.11 -1.71
N VAL A 289 -0.84 -5.46 -0.62
CA VAL A 289 -1.84 -5.92 0.35
C VAL A 289 -2.88 -4.83 0.56
N ARG A 290 -4.14 -5.25 0.74
CA ARG A 290 -5.25 -4.38 1.14
C ARG A 290 -6.03 -5.05 2.26
N VAL A 291 -6.29 -4.32 3.33
CA VAL A 291 -7.24 -4.67 4.39
C VAL A 291 -8.63 -4.35 3.88
N LEU A 292 -9.56 -5.31 4.01
CA LEU A 292 -10.90 -5.25 3.41
C LEU A 292 -12.00 -4.88 4.41
N ASP A 293 -11.73 -4.99 5.69
CA ASP A 293 -12.66 -4.70 6.79
C ASP A 293 -12.55 -3.27 7.33
N ASP A 294 -11.80 -2.42 6.65
CA ASP A 294 -11.66 -0.99 6.92
C ASP A 294 -12.51 -0.10 5.96
N GLU A 295 -13.28 -0.70 5.07
CA GLU A 295 -14.07 -0.01 4.05
C GLU A 295 -15.39 0.62 4.59
#